data_4f2e6be1612c0bac244618b9f0084566
#
_entry.id   4f2e6be1612c0bac244618b9f0084566
#
_cell.length_a   1.000
_cell.length_b   1.000
_cell.length_c   1.000
_cell.angle_alpha   90.00
_cell.angle_beta   90.00
_cell.angle_gamma   90.00
#
_symmetry.space_group_name_H-M   'P 1'
#
loop_
_entity.id
_entity.type
_entity.pdbx_description
1 polymer ?
#
loop_
_entity_poly.entity_id
_entity_poly.type
_entity_poly.pdbx_seq_one_letter_code
_entity_poly.pdbx_strand_id
1 'polypeptide(L)'
;AEIFHKPLTYVQCKHFTDWCISRSLAYRFECNSGIYISDDYMEKSVQARMKYAFGNNKSAVNAPINPAFRKMTSKYRDDVNKTAFVLNSYQDYLDAVKEFKDMVVGTWGGKGQLALYGDTSPEGISKEFAINKLLDYLHIDKKESICFGDSSSDLPMFNACNIKIAMKNGNDEIKQKATYIADDVDDNGVYKMFKQLQII
;
A
#
# COMPACT_ATOMS: atom_id res chain seq x y z
N ALA A 1 -5.12 20.75 6.90
CA ALA A 1 -5.18 20.36 8.32
C ALA A 1 -4.88 18.86 8.44
N GLU A 2 -4.09 18.44 9.42
CA GLU A 2 -3.91 17.04 9.78
C GLU A 2 -5.09 16.61 10.64
N ILE A 3 -5.83 15.59 10.21
CA ILE A 3 -7.00 15.07 10.92
C ILE A 3 -6.59 13.98 11.92
N PHE A 4 -5.60 13.20 11.54
CA PHE A 4 -5.09 12.09 12.35
C PHE A 4 -3.69 11.71 11.90
N HIS A 5 -2.81 11.42 12.85
CA HIS A 5 -1.47 10.92 12.60
C HIS A 5 -1.08 9.88 13.65
N LYS A 6 -0.68 8.70 13.21
CA LYS A 6 -0.14 7.63 14.06
C LYS A 6 1.04 6.99 13.33
N PRO A 7 2.24 7.54 13.46
CA PRO A 7 3.44 6.95 12.85
C PRO A 7 3.88 5.72 13.66
N LEU A 8 4.80 4.95 13.09
CA LEU A 8 5.60 3.99 13.83
C LEU A 8 6.40 4.75 14.88
N THR A 9 6.52 4.17 16.07
CA THR A 9 7.40 4.72 17.10
C THR A 9 8.87 4.65 16.68
N TYR A 10 9.71 5.48 17.25
CA TYR A 10 11.16 5.41 17.04
C TYR A 10 11.73 4.01 17.31
N VAL A 11 11.23 3.32 18.34
CA VAL A 11 11.65 1.97 18.70
C VAL A 11 11.28 0.97 17.60
N GLN A 12 10.05 1.04 17.08
CA GLN A 12 9.59 0.19 15.97
C GLN A 12 10.39 0.47 14.70
N CYS A 13 10.62 1.75 14.36
CA CYS A 13 11.41 2.13 13.20
C CYS A 13 12.86 1.63 13.32
N LYS A 14 13.47 1.76 14.51
CA LYS A 14 14.81 1.26 14.78
C LYS A 14 14.86 -0.27 14.64
N HIS A 15 13.94 -0.98 15.26
CA HIS A 15 13.86 -2.44 15.19
C HIS A 15 13.73 -2.92 13.74
N PHE A 16 12.81 -2.33 12.97
CA PHE A 16 12.63 -2.62 11.55
C PHE A 16 13.92 -2.39 10.75
N THR A 17 14.58 -1.25 10.97
CA THR A 17 15.81 -0.87 10.26
C THR A 17 16.94 -1.86 10.54
N ASP A 18 17.18 -2.16 11.81
CA ASP A 18 18.24 -3.08 12.22
C ASP A 18 17.98 -4.50 11.68
N TRP A 19 16.73 -4.94 11.69
CA TRP A 19 16.33 -6.22 11.12
C TRP A 19 16.58 -6.28 9.60
N CYS A 20 16.20 -5.24 8.84
CA CYS A 20 16.47 -5.17 7.40
C CYS A 20 17.97 -5.18 7.11
N ILE A 21 18.77 -4.40 7.87
CA ILE A 21 20.23 -4.35 7.70
C ILE A 21 20.86 -5.72 7.97
N SER A 22 20.46 -6.40 9.04
CA SER A 22 21.01 -7.71 9.41
C SER A 22 20.76 -8.79 8.36
N ARG A 23 19.70 -8.63 7.54
CA ARG A 23 19.30 -9.53 6.46
C ARG A 23 19.69 -9.03 5.07
N SER A 24 20.39 -7.91 4.98
CA SER A 24 20.75 -7.27 3.71
C SER A 24 19.52 -7.01 2.83
N LEU A 25 18.38 -6.63 3.44
CA LEU A 25 17.16 -6.25 2.74
C LEU A 25 17.20 -4.76 2.44
N ALA A 26 16.91 -4.39 1.19
CA ALA A 26 16.69 -3.00 0.82
C ALA A 26 15.32 -2.54 1.31
N TYR A 27 15.23 -1.34 1.86
CA TYR A 27 14.02 -0.85 2.49
C TYR A 27 13.77 0.63 2.24
N ARG A 28 12.54 1.07 2.52
CA ARG A 28 12.13 2.46 2.45
C ARG A 28 11.19 2.82 3.59
N PHE A 29 11.13 4.12 3.86
CA PHE A 29 10.17 4.75 4.75
C PHE A 29 9.21 5.62 3.96
N GLU A 30 7.93 5.52 4.26
CA GLU A 30 6.88 6.38 3.74
C GLU A 30 6.46 7.36 4.83
N CYS A 31 6.83 8.63 4.66
CA CYS A 31 6.58 9.72 5.59
C CYS A 31 5.74 10.81 4.93
N ASN A 32 5.13 11.72 5.71
CA ASN A 32 4.43 12.88 5.14
C ASN A 32 5.37 13.78 4.30
N SER A 33 6.66 13.81 4.65
CA SER A 33 7.69 14.60 3.96
C SER A 33 8.24 13.96 2.69
N GLY A 34 7.90 12.70 2.39
CA GLY A 34 8.35 11.96 1.21
C GLY A 34 8.70 10.50 1.50
N ILE A 35 9.30 9.83 0.51
CA ILE A 35 9.71 8.43 0.59
C ILE A 35 11.23 8.38 0.70
N TYR A 36 11.74 7.86 1.82
CA TYR A 36 13.17 7.75 2.09
C TYR A 36 13.65 6.32 1.87
N ILE A 37 14.68 6.14 1.05
CA ILE A 37 15.15 4.83 0.58
C ILE A 37 16.56 4.51 1.08
N SER A 38 16.82 3.23 1.40
CA SER A 38 18.17 2.71 1.64
C SER A 38 19.03 2.81 0.38
N ASP A 39 20.36 2.83 0.52
CA ASP A 39 21.27 3.08 -0.59
C ASP A 39 21.11 2.07 -1.75
N ASP A 40 20.79 0.82 -1.42
CA ASP A 40 20.61 -0.29 -2.38
C ASP A 40 19.15 -0.48 -2.87
N TYR A 41 18.21 0.34 -2.37
CA TYR A 41 16.79 0.16 -2.66
C TYR A 41 16.46 0.26 -4.15
N MET A 42 17.05 1.24 -4.83
CA MET A 42 16.78 1.46 -6.26
C MET A 42 17.19 0.25 -7.09
N GLU A 43 18.39 -0.27 -6.89
CA GLU A 43 18.90 -1.44 -7.60
C GLU A 43 18.03 -2.67 -7.36
N LYS A 44 17.81 -3.04 -6.09
CA LYS A 44 17.03 -4.22 -5.72
C LYS A 44 15.56 -4.11 -6.11
N SER A 45 14.97 -2.92 -6.04
CA SER A 45 13.61 -2.67 -6.49
C SER A 45 13.45 -2.83 -8.01
N VAL A 46 14.45 -2.42 -8.80
CA VAL A 46 14.48 -2.69 -10.26
C VAL A 46 14.56 -4.18 -10.53
N GLN A 47 15.47 -4.89 -9.86
CA GLN A 47 15.61 -6.34 -10.00
C GLN A 47 14.30 -7.09 -9.64
N ALA A 48 13.61 -6.68 -8.56
CA ALA A 48 12.32 -7.23 -8.19
C ALA A 48 11.26 -6.98 -9.28
N ARG A 49 11.17 -5.75 -9.80
CA ARG A 49 10.24 -5.41 -10.90
C ARG A 49 10.55 -6.19 -12.18
N MET A 50 11.83 -6.43 -12.50
CA MET A 50 12.20 -7.28 -13.64
C MET A 50 11.70 -8.71 -13.47
N LYS A 51 11.79 -9.29 -12.28
CA LYS A 51 11.19 -10.62 -12.01
C LYS A 51 9.68 -10.63 -12.26
N TYR A 52 8.98 -9.54 -11.89
CA TYR A 52 7.54 -9.40 -12.12
C TYR A 52 7.21 -9.23 -13.61
N ALA A 53 8.03 -8.49 -14.35
CA ALA A 53 7.84 -8.25 -15.78
C ALA A 53 7.98 -9.51 -16.65
N PHE A 54 8.82 -10.45 -16.26
CA PHE A 54 8.91 -11.78 -16.93
C PHE A 54 7.62 -12.59 -16.78
N GLY A 55 6.77 -12.24 -15.82
CA GLY A 55 5.45 -12.86 -15.59
C GLY A 55 4.28 -12.20 -16.34
N ASN A 56 4.46 -11.21 -17.26
CA ASN A 56 3.50 -10.58 -18.20
C ASN A 56 3.37 -9.04 -18.19
N ASN A 57 4.10 -8.28 -17.37
CA ASN A 57 3.96 -6.83 -17.35
C ASN A 57 5.28 -6.07 -17.66
N LYS A 58 5.59 -5.96 -18.95
CA LYS A 58 6.80 -5.25 -19.45
C LYS A 58 6.82 -3.75 -19.08
N SER A 59 5.68 -3.14 -18.79
CA SER A 59 5.61 -1.72 -18.44
C SER A 59 6.19 -1.41 -17.05
N ALA A 60 6.23 -2.40 -16.15
CA ALA A 60 6.78 -2.22 -14.81
C ALA A 60 8.31 -1.98 -14.78
N VAL A 61 9.03 -2.43 -15.80
CA VAL A 61 10.50 -2.30 -15.88
C VAL A 61 10.92 -0.87 -16.17
N ASN A 62 10.17 -0.17 -17.02
CA ASN A 62 10.46 1.18 -17.47
C ASN A 62 9.68 2.26 -16.69
N ALA A 63 9.04 1.89 -15.58
CA ALA A 63 8.35 2.87 -14.78
C ALA A 63 9.32 3.96 -14.30
N PRO A 64 8.98 5.24 -14.47
CA PRO A 64 9.84 6.34 -14.06
C PRO A 64 10.10 6.26 -12.54
N ILE A 65 11.28 6.74 -12.14
CA ILE A 65 11.61 6.85 -10.72
C ILE A 65 10.60 7.80 -10.09
N ASN A 66 9.98 7.36 -8.99
CA ASN A 66 9.04 8.21 -8.27
C ASN A 66 9.78 9.47 -7.77
N PRO A 67 9.36 10.67 -8.16
CA PRO A 67 10.03 11.91 -7.76
C PRO A 67 9.97 12.19 -6.25
N ALA A 68 9.12 11.46 -5.51
CA ALA A 68 9.07 11.53 -4.06
C ALA A 68 10.20 10.74 -3.37
N PHE A 69 10.99 9.94 -4.10
CA PHE A 69 12.11 9.20 -3.53
C PHE A 69 13.25 10.15 -3.14
N ARG A 70 13.70 10.00 -1.91
CA ARG A 70 14.78 10.77 -1.31
C ARG A 70 15.81 9.84 -0.71
N LYS A 71 17.08 10.22 -0.80
CA LYS A 71 18.13 9.48 -0.12
C LYS A 71 17.94 9.60 1.39
N MET A 72 18.13 8.49 2.09
CA MET A 72 18.03 8.44 3.54
C MET A 72 19.21 9.18 4.19
N THR A 73 18.93 10.17 5.02
CA THR A 73 19.95 10.94 5.76
C THR A 73 20.10 10.47 7.20
N SER A 74 19.10 9.75 7.72
CA SER A 74 19.12 9.11 9.04
C SER A 74 18.55 7.71 8.93
N LYS A 75 19.19 6.75 9.60
CA LYS A 75 18.74 5.36 9.66
C LYS A 75 17.47 5.19 10.49
N TYR A 76 17.25 6.05 11.48
CA TYR A 76 16.15 5.95 12.41
C TYR A 76 15.31 7.24 12.38
N ARG A 77 14.00 7.08 12.36
CA ARG A 77 13.04 8.17 12.26
C ARG A 77 11.84 7.90 13.18
N ASP A 78 11.10 8.91 13.51
CA ASP A 78 9.88 8.89 14.34
C ASP A 78 8.65 9.45 13.60
N ASP A 79 8.79 9.74 12.30
CA ASP A 79 7.73 10.27 11.43
C ASP A 79 7.30 9.27 10.33
N VAL A 80 7.56 7.98 10.52
CA VAL A 80 7.32 6.93 9.53
C VAL A 80 5.89 6.41 9.61
N ASN A 81 5.09 6.65 8.58
CA ASN A 81 3.72 6.16 8.50
C ASN A 81 3.66 4.68 8.11
N LYS A 82 4.57 4.26 7.24
CA LYS A 82 4.65 2.91 6.71
C LYS A 82 6.09 2.62 6.28
N THR A 83 6.51 1.37 6.38
CA THR A 83 7.76 0.91 5.78
C THR A 83 7.47 -0.03 4.62
N ALA A 84 8.46 -0.25 3.76
CA ALA A 84 8.45 -1.36 2.82
C ALA A 84 9.88 -1.87 2.61
N PHE A 85 10.01 -3.15 2.28
CA PHE A 85 11.29 -3.79 2.01
C PHE A 85 11.20 -4.74 0.81
N VAL A 86 12.29 -4.88 0.09
CA VAL A 86 12.37 -5.78 -1.06
C VAL A 86 12.66 -7.19 -0.56
N LEU A 87 11.81 -8.14 -0.91
CA LEU A 87 11.99 -9.54 -0.54
C LEU A 87 13.07 -10.19 -1.40
N ASN A 88 14.06 -10.82 -0.79
CA ASN A 88 14.95 -11.76 -1.48
C ASN A 88 14.21 -13.07 -1.77
N SER A 89 13.34 -13.48 -0.83
CA SER A 89 12.45 -14.64 -0.94
C SER A 89 11.18 -14.43 -0.11
N TYR A 90 10.15 -15.25 -0.33
CA TYR A 90 8.93 -15.22 0.48
C TYR A 90 9.18 -15.54 1.97
N GLN A 91 10.29 -16.22 2.27
CA GLN A 91 10.69 -16.50 3.66
C GLN A 91 10.93 -15.22 4.45
N ASP A 92 11.46 -14.15 3.82
CA ASP A 92 11.66 -12.86 4.49
C ASP A 92 10.35 -12.28 5.01
N TYR A 93 9.24 -12.43 4.25
CA TYR A 93 7.92 -12.06 4.72
C TYR A 93 7.46 -12.90 5.92
N LEU A 94 7.61 -14.23 5.83
CA LEU A 94 7.21 -15.12 6.93
C LEU A 94 7.99 -14.84 8.21
N ASP A 95 9.25 -14.46 8.06
CA ASP A 95 10.10 -14.08 9.19
C ASP A 95 9.72 -12.70 9.74
N ALA A 96 9.37 -11.73 8.86
CA ALA A 96 8.87 -10.42 9.28
C ALA A 96 7.58 -10.53 10.11
N VAL A 97 6.65 -11.41 9.70
CA VAL A 97 5.40 -11.67 10.45
C VAL A 97 5.69 -12.21 11.87
N LYS A 98 6.74 -13.01 12.02
CA LYS A 98 7.16 -13.53 13.35
C LYS A 98 7.88 -12.49 14.19
N GLU A 99 8.64 -11.61 13.53
CA GLU A 99 9.47 -10.60 14.17
C GLU A 99 8.65 -9.41 14.67
N PHE A 100 7.80 -8.86 13.79
CA PHE A 100 7.10 -7.61 14.05
C PHE A 100 5.67 -7.84 14.56
N LYS A 101 5.55 -8.38 15.79
CA LYS A 101 4.26 -8.71 16.39
C LYS A 101 3.45 -7.51 16.85
N ASP A 102 4.08 -6.36 16.98
CA ASP A 102 3.49 -5.08 17.38
C ASP A 102 3.21 -4.13 16.20
N MET A 103 3.29 -4.69 14.98
CA MET A 103 3.02 -3.99 13.72
C MET A 103 2.16 -4.87 12.81
N VAL A 104 1.46 -4.27 11.88
CA VAL A 104 0.81 -5.00 10.78
C VAL A 104 1.84 -5.28 9.71
N VAL A 105 2.00 -6.52 9.31
CA VAL A 105 2.94 -6.95 8.25
C VAL A 105 2.14 -7.41 7.04
N GLY A 106 2.41 -6.85 5.87
CA GLY A 106 1.77 -7.17 4.61
C GLY A 106 2.76 -7.52 3.50
N THR A 107 2.22 -7.94 2.35
CA THR A 107 2.98 -8.15 1.11
C THR A 107 2.28 -7.53 -0.09
N TRP A 108 3.05 -7.17 -1.12
CA TRP A 108 2.53 -6.69 -2.39
C TRP A 108 3.50 -6.96 -3.56
N GLY A 109 3.06 -6.63 -4.79
CA GLY A 109 3.84 -6.87 -6.00
C GLY A 109 3.77 -8.32 -6.51
N GLY A 110 2.76 -9.08 -6.08
CA GLY A 110 2.52 -10.48 -6.45
C GLY A 110 1.68 -11.18 -5.39
N LYS A 111 1.18 -12.40 -5.68
CA LYS A 111 0.41 -13.20 -4.73
C LYS A 111 1.25 -14.34 -4.13
N GLY A 112 1.14 -14.56 -2.82
CA GLY A 112 1.82 -15.63 -2.11
C GLY A 112 3.32 -15.57 -2.36
N GLN A 113 3.93 -16.67 -2.72
CA GLN A 113 5.38 -16.78 -2.95
C GLN A 113 5.91 -15.90 -4.10
N LEU A 114 5.03 -15.31 -4.93
CA LEU A 114 5.40 -14.38 -5.99
C LEU A 114 5.45 -12.92 -5.49
N ALA A 115 5.14 -12.65 -4.22
CA ALA A 115 5.26 -11.32 -3.66
C ALA A 115 6.71 -10.80 -3.75
N LEU A 116 6.85 -9.53 -4.14
CA LEU A 116 8.16 -8.90 -4.33
C LEU A 116 8.57 -8.02 -3.16
N TYR A 117 7.58 -7.53 -2.41
CA TYR A 117 7.77 -6.57 -1.32
C TYR A 117 7.03 -7.02 -0.08
N GLY A 118 7.66 -6.80 1.07
CA GLY A 118 6.99 -6.75 2.36
C GLY A 118 6.78 -5.31 2.81
N ASP A 119 5.83 -5.09 3.70
CA ASP A 119 5.63 -3.79 4.34
C ASP A 119 5.23 -3.94 5.81
N THR A 120 5.44 -2.88 6.60
CA THR A 120 4.92 -2.78 7.96
C THR A 120 4.23 -1.44 8.19
N SER A 121 3.20 -1.45 9.02
CA SER A 121 2.48 -0.25 9.44
C SER A 121 2.03 -0.37 10.90
N PRO A 122 1.68 0.74 11.56
CA PRO A 122 1.16 0.70 12.92
C PRO A 122 -0.12 -0.14 13.03
N GLU A 123 -0.28 -0.86 14.14
CA GLU A 123 -1.53 -1.56 14.43
C GLU A 123 -2.74 -0.62 14.49
N GLY A 124 -3.90 -1.14 14.08
CA GLY A 124 -5.17 -0.42 14.08
C GLY A 124 -5.32 0.62 12.97
N ILE A 125 -4.32 0.75 12.08
CA ILE A 125 -4.41 1.61 10.88
C ILE A 125 -4.80 0.76 9.68
N SER A 126 -5.94 1.08 9.09
CA SER A 126 -6.45 0.46 7.87
C SER A 126 -7.17 1.49 7.01
N LYS A 127 -7.48 1.14 5.76
CA LYS A 127 -8.34 1.98 4.89
C LYS A 127 -9.72 2.19 5.50
N GLU A 128 -10.29 1.18 6.15
CA GLU A 128 -11.56 1.27 6.88
C GLU A 128 -11.47 2.29 8.03
N PHE A 129 -10.44 2.17 8.86
CA PHE A 129 -10.21 3.11 9.95
C PHE A 129 -10.08 4.55 9.44
N ALA A 130 -9.27 4.77 8.40
CA ALA A 130 -9.03 6.11 7.85
C ALA A 130 -10.31 6.73 7.26
N ILE A 131 -11.13 5.94 6.56
CA ILE A 131 -12.39 6.41 6.00
C ILE A 131 -13.39 6.74 7.11
N ASN A 132 -13.54 5.87 8.11
CA ASN A 132 -14.43 6.16 9.23
C ASN A 132 -14.02 7.46 9.96
N LYS A 133 -12.71 7.66 10.19
CA LYS A 133 -12.20 8.93 10.75
C LYS A 133 -12.51 10.14 9.87
N LEU A 134 -12.41 9.99 8.55
CA LEU A 134 -12.72 11.07 7.62
C LEU A 134 -14.23 11.39 7.60
N LEU A 135 -15.08 10.37 7.57
CA LEU A 135 -16.54 10.54 7.61
C LEU A 135 -16.97 11.24 8.91
N ASP A 136 -16.43 10.80 10.05
CA ASP A 136 -16.68 11.43 11.36
C ASP A 136 -16.26 12.92 11.35
N TYR A 137 -15.06 13.21 10.84
CA TYR A 137 -14.55 14.58 10.77
C TYR A 137 -15.38 15.49 9.87
N LEU A 138 -15.88 14.96 8.74
CA LEU A 138 -16.70 15.70 7.79
C LEU A 138 -18.19 15.72 8.18
N HIS A 139 -18.60 14.99 9.24
CA HIS A 139 -19.99 14.79 9.64
C HIS A 139 -20.87 14.25 8.51
N ILE A 140 -20.31 13.32 7.70
CA ILE A 140 -20.97 12.66 6.57
C ILE A 140 -21.45 11.28 7.00
N ASP A 141 -22.72 10.94 6.72
CA ASP A 141 -23.23 9.59 6.93
C ASP A 141 -22.56 8.61 5.96
N LYS A 142 -22.21 7.43 6.45
CA LYS A 142 -21.70 6.34 5.61
C LYS A 142 -22.56 6.09 4.37
N LYS A 143 -23.87 6.29 4.45
CA LYS A 143 -24.81 6.14 3.32
C LYS A 143 -24.51 7.04 2.13
N GLU A 144 -23.79 8.15 2.35
CA GLU A 144 -23.39 9.11 1.31
C GLU A 144 -22.00 8.84 0.74
N SER A 145 -21.36 7.73 1.15
CA SER A 145 -19.98 7.42 0.76
C SER A 145 -19.91 6.43 -0.40
N ILE A 146 -18.94 6.67 -1.27
CA ILE A 146 -18.61 5.83 -2.43
C ILE A 146 -17.13 5.52 -2.39
N CYS A 147 -16.75 4.30 -2.73
CA CYS A 147 -15.34 3.93 -2.87
C CYS A 147 -15.08 3.10 -4.13
N PHE A 148 -13.86 3.22 -4.65
CA PHE A 148 -13.35 2.47 -5.78
C PHE A 148 -12.17 1.61 -5.32
N GLY A 149 -12.11 0.37 -5.78
CA GLY A 149 -11.00 -0.53 -5.48
C GLY A 149 -10.70 -1.50 -6.61
N ASP A 150 -9.48 -2.01 -6.65
CA ASP A 150 -9.02 -2.97 -7.68
C ASP A 150 -8.39 -4.24 -7.10
N SER A 151 -8.16 -4.30 -5.80
CA SER A 151 -7.46 -5.42 -5.17
C SER A 151 -8.04 -5.82 -3.81
N SER A 152 -7.66 -7.00 -3.33
CA SER A 152 -8.07 -7.50 -2.01
C SER A 152 -7.65 -6.55 -0.87
N SER A 153 -6.61 -5.75 -1.06
CA SER A 153 -6.17 -4.73 -0.09
C SER A 153 -7.16 -3.56 0.07
N ASP A 154 -8.17 -3.45 -0.82
CA ASP A 154 -9.23 -2.45 -0.79
C ASP A 154 -10.50 -2.95 -0.08
N LEU A 155 -10.59 -4.24 0.25
CA LEU A 155 -11.76 -4.80 0.94
C LEU A 155 -12.08 -4.10 2.28
N PRO A 156 -11.10 -3.69 3.11
CA PRO A 156 -11.38 -2.90 4.30
C PRO A 156 -12.07 -1.56 3.98
N MET A 157 -11.74 -0.93 2.85
CA MET A 157 -12.41 0.29 2.38
C MET A 157 -13.88 0.02 2.02
N PHE A 158 -14.17 -1.13 1.42
CA PHE A 158 -15.53 -1.55 1.11
C PHE A 158 -16.40 -1.72 2.37
N ASN A 159 -15.80 -2.11 3.50
CA ASN A 159 -16.53 -2.19 4.78
C ASN A 159 -16.95 -0.80 5.29
N ALA A 160 -16.17 0.23 5.02
CA ALA A 160 -16.43 1.58 5.49
C ALA A 160 -17.39 2.38 4.58
N CYS A 161 -17.59 1.99 3.32
CA CYS A 161 -18.41 2.74 2.37
C CYS A 161 -19.74 2.05 2.06
N ASN A 162 -20.71 2.85 1.63
CA ASN A 162 -22.04 2.37 1.21
C ASN A 162 -21.99 1.81 -0.22
N ILE A 163 -21.61 2.62 -1.20
CA ILE A 163 -21.49 2.20 -2.60
C ILE A 163 -20.04 1.74 -2.84
N LYS A 164 -19.90 0.49 -3.23
CA LYS A 164 -18.64 -0.22 -3.41
C LYS A 164 -18.43 -0.51 -4.88
N ILE A 165 -17.41 0.07 -5.49
CA ILE A 165 -17.17 -0.03 -6.93
C ILE A 165 -15.85 -0.74 -7.15
N ALA A 166 -15.90 -1.92 -7.80
CA ALA A 166 -14.70 -2.59 -8.26
C ALA A 166 -14.34 -2.12 -9.67
N MET A 167 -13.04 -1.91 -9.91
CA MET A 167 -12.54 -1.66 -11.26
C MET A 167 -12.54 -2.94 -12.08
N LYS A 168 -12.82 -2.89 -13.40
CA LYS A 168 -12.82 -4.05 -14.30
C LYS A 168 -11.49 -4.79 -14.33
N ASN A 169 -10.37 -4.07 -14.25
CA ASN A 169 -9.02 -4.64 -14.12
C ASN A 169 -8.72 -5.20 -12.72
N GLY A 170 -9.63 -5.04 -11.74
CA GLY A 170 -9.47 -5.58 -10.39
C GLY A 170 -9.58 -7.10 -10.34
N ASN A 171 -9.16 -7.69 -9.21
CA ASN A 171 -9.24 -9.13 -9.01
C ASN A 171 -10.68 -9.62 -8.72
N ASP A 172 -10.92 -10.93 -8.81
CA ASP A 172 -12.25 -11.50 -8.66
C ASP A 172 -12.81 -11.32 -7.25
N GLU A 173 -11.96 -11.32 -6.22
CA GLU A 173 -12.38 -11.20 -4.84
C GLU A 173 -13.06 -9.84 -4.56
N ILE A 174 -12.47 -8.73 -5.04
CA ILE A 174 -13.06 -7.41 -4.86
C ILE A 174 -14.31 -7.24 -5.72
N LYS A 175 -14.34 -7.80 -6.94
CA LYS A 175 -15.51 -7.76 -7.81
C LYS A 175 -16.71 -8.45 -7.18
N GLN A 176 -16.52 -9.57 -6.50
CA GLN A 176 -17.59 -10.30 -5.79
C GLN A 176 -18.19 -9.51 -4.63
N LYS A 177 -17.46 -8.54 -4.06
CA LYS A 177 -17.90 -7.71 -2.93
C LYS A 177 -18.42 -6.34 -3.36
N ALA A 178 -18.34 -6.02 -4.64
CA ALA A 178 -18.73 -4.72 -5.18
C ALA A 178 -20.25 -4.61 -5.40
N THR A 179 -20.76 -3.38 -5.27
CA THR A 179 -22.12 -3.00 -5.69
C THR A 179 -22.19 -2.84 -7.21
N TYR A 180 -21.12 -2.26 -7.78
CA TYR A 180 -20.98 -2.04 -9.23
C TYR A 180 -19.56 -2.41 -9.68
N ILE A 181 -19.46 -2.72 -10.99
CA ILE A 181 -18.16 -2.90 -11.66
C ILE A 181 -18.00 -1.74 -12.64
N ALA A 182 -17.01 -0.90 -12.42
CA ALA A 182 -16.63 0.16 -13.35
C ALA A 182 -15.83 -0.41 -14.53
N ASP A 183 -15.77 0.34 -15.63
CA ASP A 183 -14.84 0.03 -16.72
C ASP A 183 -13.38 0.00 -16.26
N ASP A 184 -12.49 -0.43 -17.14
CA ASP A 184 -11.05 -0.45 -16.90
C ASP A 184 -10.50 0.94 -16.58
N VAL A 185 -9.40 0.99 -15.85
CA VAL A 185 -8.70 2.25 -15.53
C VAL A 185 -8.29 2.99 -16.80
N ASP A 186 -7.89 2.26 -17.85
CA ASP A 186 -7.48 2.84 -19.14
C ASP A 186 -8.69 3.31 -19.98
N ASP A 187 -9.90 2.89 -19.65
CA ASP A 187 -11.16 3.26 -20.29
C ASP A 187 -11.93 4.36 -19.54
N ASN A 188 -11.28 5.14 -18.69
CA ASN A 188 -11.91 6.16 -17.85
C ASN A 188 -13.03 5.62 -16.94
N GLY A 189 -12.86 4.42 -16.37
CA GLY A 189 -13.89 3.71 -15.59
C GLY A 189 -14.45 4.52 -14.43
N VAL A 190 -13.60 5.22 -13.67
CA VAL A 190 -14.02 6.07 -12.54
C VAL A 190 -14.93 7.22 -13.02
N TYR A 191 -14.55 7.93 -14.08
CA TYR A 191 -15.32 9.04 -14.64
C TYR A 191 -16.69 8.59 -15.15
N LYS A 192 -16.74 7.48 -15.91
CA LYS A 192 -17.98 6.93 -16.42
C LYS A 192 -18.92 6.50 -15.30
N MET A 193 -18.36 5.92 -14.23
CA MET A 193 -19.16 5.52 -13.08
C MET A 193 -19.74 6.74 -12.32
N PHE A 194 -19.00 7.84 -12.18
CA PHE A 194 -19.54 9.07 -11.60
C PHE A 194 -20.70 9.63 -12.45
N LYS A 195 -20.61 9.57 -13.78
CA LYS A 195 -21.73 9.94 -14.65
C LYS A 195 -22.92 9.00 -14.50
N GLN A 196 -22.69 7.68 -14.47
CA GLN A 196 -23.75 6.70 -14.31
C GLN A 196 -24.51 6.88 -12.99
N LEU A 197 -23.80 7.25 -11.93
CA LEU A 197 -24.37 7.53 -10.61
C LEU A 197 -24.91 8.96 -10.47
N GLN A 198 -24.87 9.78 -11.54
CA GLN A 198 -25.33 11.17 -11.56
C GLN A 198 -24.67 12.08 -10.51
N ILE A 199 -23.40 11.86 -10.25
CA ILE A 199 -22.60 12.66 -9.31
C ILE A 199 -21.98 13.87 -10.02
N ILE A 200 -21.69 13.73 -11.33
CA ILE A 200 -21.18 14.77 -12.23
C ILE A 200 -21.94 14.76 -13.54
#